data_ff4934060e48d68b4399f842ef6e96e9
#
_entry.id   ff4934060e48d68b4399f842ef6e96e9
#
_cell.length_a   1.000
_cell.length_b   1.000
_cell.length_c   1.000
_cell.angle_alpha   90.00
_cell.angle_beta   90.00
_cell.angle_gamma   90.00
#
_symmetry.space_group_name_H-M   'P 1'
#
loop_
_entity.id
_entity.type
_entity.pdbx_description
1 polymer ?
#
loop_
_entity_poly.entity_id
_entity_poly.type
_entity_poly.pdbx_seq_one_letter_code
_entity_poly.pdbx_strand_id
1 'polypeptide(L)'
;MEATLTILKGIPMNALTKISTLPALPEQLNFEPVREKQMRNGYEVAGKWWTINPLTDEVIGDGKRNHLPQNFSILWDSLRQGLYHSGLQLDDAETKFRSFNNNAGMRADIILPYENFDLIVGEPTQLKISVCNSHDQTHKLNIAAMIYRLFCTNGQSSMSENTSLSQLNTQGAEPERIG
;
A
#
# COMPACT_ATOMS: atom_id res chain seq x y z
N MET A 1 -4.91 11.78 25.21
CA MET A 1 -5.10 12.17 23.80
C MET A 1 -4.09 13.27 23.39
N GLU A 2 -2.77 13.06 23.59
CA GLU A 2 -1.74 14.09 23.30
C GLU A 2 -0.46 13.55 22.65
N ALA A 3 -0.44 12.27 22.27
CA ALA A 3 0.77 11.66 21.71
C ALA A 3 0.97 11.90 20.21
N THR A 4 -0.05 12.34 19.48
CA THR A 4 0.01 12.48 18.01
C THR A 4 0.61 13.81 17.53
N LEU A 5 0.71 14.82 18.41
CA LEU A 5 1.16 16.16 18.03
C LEU A 5 2.69 16.37 18.15
N THR A 6 3.40 15.46 18.80
CA THR A 6 4.83 15.63 19.08
C THR A 6 5.75 15.21 17.93
N ILE A 7 5.27 14.35 17.03
CA ILE A 7 6.08 13.84 15.90
C ILE A 7 6.21 14.88 14.77
N LEU A 8 5.27 15.82 14.66
CA LEU A 8 5.29 16.82 13.57
C LEU A 8 6.18 18.06 13.86
N LYS A 9 6.66 18.25 15.08
CA LYS A 9 7.44 19.44 15.46
C LYS A 9 8.91 19.47 14.99
N GLY A 10 9.40 18.40 14.36
CA GLY A 10 10.80 18.29 13.90
C GLY A 10 10.99 18.21 12.38
N ILE A 11 9.91 18.17 11.59
CA ILE A 11 10.03 18.07 10.12
C ILE A 11 10.17 19.48 9.54
N PRO A 12 11.32 19.83 8.91
CA PRO A 12 11.47 21.15 8.29
C PRO A 12 10.42 21.34 7.19
N MET A 13 9.86 22.56 7.08
CA MET A 13 8.76 22.89 6.13
C MET A 13 9.09 22.56 4.66
N ASN A 14 10.36 22.56 4.27
CA ASN A 14 10.83 22.13 2.96
C ASN A 14 10.78 20.60 2.76
N ALA A 15 10.69 19.81 3.84
CA ALA A 15 10.50 18.38 3.77
C ALA A 15 9.05 18.00 3.39
N LEU A 16 8.06 18.79 3.84
CA LEU A 16 6.65 18.58 3.50
C LEU A 16 6.37 18.79 2.00
N THR A 17 7.11 19.71 1.35
CA THR A 17 6.99 19.96 -0.09
C THR A 17 7.54 18.82 -0.96
N LYS A 18 8.54 18.09 -0.48
CA LYS A 18 9.11 16.94 -1.22
C LYS A 18 8.30 15.64 -1.09
N ILE A 19 7.49 15.49 -0.04
CA ILE A 19 6.55 14.35 0.09
C ILE A 19 5.52 14.34 -1.05
N SER A 20 5.33 15.46 -1.75
CA SER A 20 4.39 15.61 -2.85
C SER A 20 4.87 15.05 -4.19
N THR A 21 6.08 14.52 -4.31
CA THR A 21 6.59 13.99 -5.60
C THR A 21 5.89 12.70 -6.05
N LEU A 22 5.49 11.84 -5.11
CA LEU A 22 4.62 10.70 -5.43
C LEU A 22 3.17 11.15 -5.51
N PRO A 23 2.39 10.65 -6.49
CA PRO A 23 1.01 11.06 -6.69
C PRO A 23 0.13 10.72 -5.47
N ALA A 24 -0.97 11.47 -5.33
CA ALA A 24 -2.00 11.12 -4.36
C ALA A 24 -2.65 9.79 -4.72
N LEU A 25 -3.25 9.14 -3.72
CA LEU A 25 -4.05 7.94 -3.94
C LEU A 25 -5.24 8.29 -4.86
N PRO A 26 -5.58 7.45 -5.86
CA PRO A 26 -6.76 7.64 -6.70
C PRO A 26 -8.05 7.72 -5.87
N GLU A 27 -8.98 8.59 -6.26
CA GLU A 27 -10.20 8.88 -5.51
C GLU A 27 -11.02 7.62 -5.20
N GLN A 28 -11.14 6.72 -6.18
CA GLN A 28 -11.87 5.45 -6.02
C GLN A 28 -11.25 4.49 -4.98
N LEU A 29 -10.01 4.74 -4.55
CA LEU A 29 -9.32 3.97 -3.50
C LEU A 29 -9.20 4.75 -2.19
N ASN A 30 -9.57 6.03 -2.21
CA ASN A 30 -9.45 6.91 -1.05
C ASN A 30 -10.75 6.96 -0.25
N PHE A 31 -11.06 5.86 0.43
CA PHE A 31 -12.21 5.77 1.31
C PHE A 31 -11.87 4.98 2.59
N GLU A 32 -12.60 5.23 3.64
CA GLU A 32 -12.56 4.44 4.86
C GLU A 32 -13.66 3.38 4.78
N PRO A 33 -13.32 2.08 4.72
CA PRO A 33 -14.31 1.02 4.61
C PRO A 33 -15.18 0.94 5.87
N VAL A 34 -16.49 0.82 5.68
CA VAL A 34 -17.46 0.66 6.76
C VAL A 34 -17.68 -0.82 7.03
N ARG A 35 -17.88 -1.17 8.28
CA ARG A 35 -18.19 -2.54 8.68
C ARG A 35 -19.57 -2.64 9.27
N GLU A 36 -20.35 -3.57 8.74
CA GLU A 36 -21.69 -3.86 9.23
C GLU A 36 -21.86 -5.34 9.54
N LYS A 37 -22.69 -5.65 10.52
CA LYS A 37 -23.06 -7.03 10.83
C LYS A 37 -23.92 -7.62 9.72
N GLN A 38 -23.61 -8.85 9.31
CA GLN A 38 -24.47 -9.54 8.35
C GLN A 38 -25.82 -9.86 8.98
N MET A 39 -26.89 -9.52 8.23
CA MET A 39 -28.26 -9.83 8.62
C MET A 39 -28.84 -10.88 7.67
N ARG A 40 -29.57 -11.87 8.23
CA ARG A 40 -30.32 -12.84 7.43
C ARG A 40 -31.73 -12.99 8.03
N ASN A 41 -32.74 -12.72 7.23
CA ASN A 41 -34.15 -12.77 7.66
C ASN A 41 -34.43 -11.94 8.94
N GLY A 42 -33.78 -10.78 9.09
CA GLY A 42 -33.93 -9.91 10.24
C GLY A 42 -33.09 -10.29 11.48
N TYR A 43 -32.29 -11.34 11.42
CA TYR A 43 -31.41 -11.79 12.51
C TYR A 43 -29.95 -11.60 12.16
N GLU A 44 -29.15 -11.23 13.18
CA GLU A 44 -27.70 -11.12 13.03
C GLU A 44 -27.08 -12.52 12.81
N VAL A 45 -26.20 -12.63 11.81
CA VAL A 45 -25.39 -13.83 11.58
C VAL A 45 -24.17 -13.77 12.49
N ALA A 46 -24.10 -14.68 13.46
CA ALA A 46 -23.05 -14.67 14.47
C ALA A 46 -21.63 -14.67 13.87
N GLY A 47 -20.83 -13.72 14.27
CA GLY A 47 -19.43 -13.61 13.89
C GLY A 47 -19.17 -13.22 12.43
N LYS A 48 -20.22 -12.86 11.66
CA LYS A 48 -20.13 -12.43 10.26
C LYS A 48 -20.32 -10.93 10.11
N TRP A 49 -19.48 -10.32 9.30
CA TRP A 49 -19.47 -8.90 9.02
C TRP A 49 -19.28 -8.64 7.53
N TRP A 50 -19.96 -7.65 7.01
CA TRP A 50 -19.67 -7.10 5.69
C TRP A 50 -18.69 -5.94 5.80
N THR A 51 -17.86 -5.81 4.78
CA THR A 51 -17.06 -4.62 4.51
C THR A 51 -17.71 -3.91 3.34
N ILE A 52 -18.05 -2.64 3.51
CA ILE A 52 -18.82 -1.84 2.56
C ILE A 52 -17.94 -0.68 2.10
N ASN A 53 -17.97 -0.40 0.79
CA ASN A 53 -17.43 0.81 0.22
C ASN A 53 -18.45 1.95 0.39
N PRO A 54 -18.20 2.95 1.23
CA PRO A 54 -19.17 4.03 1.48
C PRO A 54 -19.37 4.97 0.28
N LEU A 55 -18.49 4.94 -0.73
CA LEU A 55 -18.65 5.74 -1.95
C LEU A 55 -19.69 5.16 -2.90
N THR A 56 -19.85 3.83 -2.91
CA THR A 56 -20.75 3.10 -3.84
C THR A 56 -21.87 2.36 -3.14
N ASP A 57 -21.83 2.27 -1.82
CA ASP A 57 -22.74 1.46 -0.97
C ASP A 57 -22.70 -0.03 -1.30
N GLU A 58 -21.60 -0.50 -1.91
CA GLU A 58 -21.43 -1.89 -2.30
C GLU A 58 -20.70 -2.69 -1.24
N VAL A 59 -21.13 -3.94 -1.04
CA VAL A 59 -20.39 -4.91 -0.24
C VAL A 59 -19.15 -5.34 -1.02
N ILE A 60 -17.98 -4.98 -0.51
CA ILE A 60 -16.67 -5.28 -1.12
C ILE A 60 -15.97 -6.47 -0.45
N GLY A 61 -16.52 -7.02 0.62
CA GLY A 61 -15.97 -8.20 1.27
C GLY A 61 -16.81 -8.69 2.43
N ASP A 62 -16.61 -9.94 2.80
CA ASP A 62 -17.11 -10.51 4.04
C ASP A 62 -15.95 -10.87 4.97
N GLY A 63 -16.17 -10.80 6.26
CA GLY A 63 -15.10 -11.01 7.21
C GLY A 63 -15.57 -11.48 8.58
N LYS A 64 -14.60 -11.96 9.36
CA LYS A 64 -14.79 -12.28 10.76
C LYS A 64 -14.73 -11.00 11.61
N ARG A 65 -15.24 -11.09 12.84
CA ARG A 65 -15.26 -9.98 13.81
C ARG A 65 -13.90 -9.29 14.00
N ASN A 66 -12.81 -10.04 13.99
CA ASN A 66 -11.44 -9.55 14.23
C ASN A 66 -10.74 -9.01 12.98
N HIS A 67 -11.37 -9.08 11.80
CA HIS A 67 -10.83 -8.44 10.61
C HIS A 67 -11.09 -6.94 10.67
N LEU A 68 -10.03 -6.14 10.58
CA LEU A 68 -10.09 -4.68 10.49
C LEU A 68 -9.46 -4.26 9.17
N PRO A 69 -10.28 -3.87 8.17
CA PRO A 69 -9.76 -3.35 6.93
C PRO A 69 -9.01 -2.04 7.19
N GLN A 70 -7.81 -1.93 6.65
CA GLN A 70 -6.99 -0.72 6.79
C GLN A 70 -7.35 0.27 5.69
N ASN A 71 -7.44 1.54 6.07
CA ASN A 71 -7.61 2.62 5.10
C ASN A 71 -6.36 2.71 4.18
N PHE A 72 -6.58 2.63 2.87
CA PHE A 72 -5.48 2.69 1.89
C PHE A 72 -4.75 4.02 1.89
N SER A 73 -5.42 5.14 2.22
CA SER A 73 -4.74 6.44 2.29
C SER A 73 -3.74 6.50 3.42
N ILE A 74 -4.07 5.96 4.59
CA ILE A 74 -3.14 5.89 5.73
C ILE A 74 -1.93 5.04 5.37
N LEU A 75 -2.15 3.88 4.72
CA LEU A 75 -1.09 3.00 4.26
C LEU A 75 -0.20 3.70 3.23
N TRP A 76 -0.81 4.36 2.24
CA TRP A 76 -0.09 5.06 1.18
C TRP A 76 0.73 6.22 1.71
N ASP A 77 0.17 7.05 2.59
CA ASP A 77 0.87 8.18 3.20
C ASP A 77 2.01 7.72 4.11
N SER A 78 1.83 6.63 4.85
CA SER A 78 2.89 6.04 5.66
C SER A 78 4.05 5.54 4.79
N LEU A 79 3.74 4.89 3.65
CA LEU A 79 4.74 4.45 2.69
C LEU A 79 5.50 5.64 2.09
N ARG A 80 4.79 6.69 1.65
CA ARG A 80 5.40 7.92 1.11
C ARG A 80 6.37 8.56 2.11
N GLN A 81 5.96 8.66 3.37
CA GLN A 81 6.81 9.19 4.44
C GLN A 81 8.05 8.30 4.67
N GLY A 82 7.86 6.98 4.74
CA GLY A 82 8.97 6.03 4.89
C GLY A 82 10.00 6.14 3.76
N LEU A 83 9.53 6.20 2.52
CA LEU A 83 10.41 6.36 1.35
C LEU A 83 11.14 7.71 1.35
N TYR A 84 10.47 8.78 1.72
CA TYR A 84 11.11 10.08 1.88
C TYR A 84 12.25 10.03 2.92
N HIS A 85 12.00 9.42 4.07
CA HIS A 85 13.01 9.31 5.12
C HIS A 85 14.16 8.34 4.79
N SER A 86 13.95 7.41 3.86
CA SER A 86 15.01 6.50 3.40
C SER A 86 16.08 7.20 2.55
N GLY A 87 15.83 8.43 2.10
CA GLY A 87 16.75 9.19 1.24
C GLY A 87 16.70 8.79 -0.23
N LEU A 88 15.77 7.93 -0.64
CA LEU A 88 15.57 7.58 -2.06
C LEU A 88 15.13 8.80 -2.87
N GLN A 89 15.68 8.94 -4.08
CA GLN A 89 15.26 9.97 -5.02
C GLN A 89 13.94 9.55 -5.67
N LEU A 90 12.89 10.32 -5.38
CA LEU A 90 11.53 10.02 -5.85
C LEU A 90 11.05 10.96 -6.97
N ASP A 91 11.86 11.94 -7.36
CA ASP A 91 11.46 13.04 -8.23
C ASP A 91 11.02 12.55 -9.63
N ASP A 92 11.61 11.46 -10.13
CA ASP A 92 11.29 10.85 -11.42
C ASP A 92 10.67 9.46 -11.28
N ALA A 93 10.14 9.14 -10.11
CA ALA A 93 9.51 7.85 -9.86
C ALA A 93 8.19 7.71 -10.60
N GLU A 94 8.04 6.67 -11.41
CA GLU A 94 6.77 6.31 -12.02
C GLU A 94 5.91 5.54 -11.01
N THR A 95 4.67 5.99 -10.78
CA THR A 95 3.73 5.29 -9.89
C THR A 95 2.55 4.75 -10.68
N LYS A 96 2.28 3.45 -10.54
CA LYS A 96 1.14 2.77 -11.18
C LYS A 96 0.21 2.21 -10.11
N PHE A 97 -1.02 2.71 -10.08
CA PHE A 97 -2.08 2.14 -9.24
C PHE A 97 -2.93 1.15 -10.02
N ARG A 98 -3.31 0.07 -9.34
CA ARG A 98 -4.30 -0.90 -9.82
C ARG A 98 -5.27 -1.19 -8.70
N SER A 99 -6.55 -1.15 -9.00
CA SER A 99 -7.61 -1.65 -8.12
C SER A 99 -8.10 -3.00 -8.63
N PHE A 100 -8.64 -3.81 -7.73
CA PHE A 100 -9.27 -5.09 -8.05
C PHE A 100 -10.44 -5.35 -7.10
N ASN A 101 -11.31 -6.31 -7.46
CA ASN A 101 -12.48 -6.70 -6.66
C ASN A 101 -13.35 -5.48 -6.27
N ASN A 102 -13.81 -4.68 -7.22
CA ASN A 102 -14.63 -3.48 -6.98
C ASN A 102 -13.99 -2.51 -5.99
N ASN A 103 -12.69 -2.23 -6.15
CA ASN A 103 -11.88 -1.41 -5.26
C ASN A 103 -11.72 -1.96 -3.82
N ALA A 104 -12.08 -3.23 -3.58
CA ALA A 104 -11.75 -3.90 -2.33
C ALA A 104 -10.26 -4.12 -2.14
N GLY A 105 -9.49 -4.15 -3.24
CA GLY A 105 -8.06 -4.31 -3.22
C GLY A 105 -7.31 -3.23 -3.98
N MET A 106 -6.09 -2.98 -3.52
CA MET A 106 -5.16 -2.01 -4.10
C MET A 106 -3.80 -2.66 -4.32
N ARG A 107 -3.20 -2.33 -5.46
CA ARG A 107 -1.76 -2.49 -5.68
C ARG A 107 -1.20 -1.18 -6.21
N ALA A 108 -0.11 -0.72 -5.61
CA ALA A 108 0.69 0.39 -6.12
C ALA A 108 2.10 -0.10 -6.41
N ASP A 109 2.61 0.21 -7.59
CA ASP A 109 3.97 -0.06 -8.03
C ASP A 109 4.69 1.27 -8.21
N ILE A 110 5.78 1.51 -7.47
CA ILE A 110 6.66 2.66 -7.58
C ILE A 110 7.94 2.19 -8.28
N ILE A 111 8.24 2.75 -9.43
CA ILE A 111 9.40 2.40 -10.25
C ILE A 111 10.39 3.55 -10.18
N LEU A 112 11.60 3.28 -9.73
CA LEU A 112 12.70 4.23 -9.58
C LEU A 112 13.70 4.03 -10.72
N PRO A 113 13.67 4.86 -11.78
CA PRO A 113 14.46 4.61 -12.99
C PRO A 113 15.95 4.87 -12.82
N TYR A 114 16.34 5.63 -11.79
CA TYR A 114 17.72 6.13 -11.63
C TYR A 114 18.53 5.46 -10.53
N GLU A 115 17.94 4.61 -9.76
CA GLU A 115 18.73 3.75 -8.88
C GLU A 115 19.39 2.66 -9.74
N ASN A 116 20.39 3.11 -10.54
CA ASN A 116 21.21 2.24 -11.34
C ASN A 116 22.13 1.46 -10.41
N PHE A 117 21.62 0.36 -9.92
CA PHE A 117 22.48 -0.69 -9.42
C PHE A 117 23.09 -1.37 -10.64
N ASP A 118 24.27 -0.94 -11.06
CA ASP A 118 25.06 -1.65 -12.05
C ASP A 118 25.56 -2.97 -11.46
N LEU A 119 24.63 -3.89 -11.24
CA LEU A 119 24.96 -5.26 -10.81
C LEU A 119 25.80 -5.98 -11.88
N ILE A 120 25.62 -5.59 -13.15
CA ILE A 120 26.45 -6.03 -14.28
C ILE A 120 26.62 -4.84 -15.22
N VAL A 121 27.85 -4.53 -15.57
CA VAL A 121 28.22 -3.44 -16.47
C VAL A 121 27.43 -3.54 -17.78
N GLY A 122 26.65 -2.51 -18.09
CA GLY A 122 25.90 -2.41 -19.35
C GLY A 122 24.47 -2.97 -19.33
N GLU A 123 23.96 -3.48 -18.20
CA GLU A 123 22.56 -3.91 -18.07
C GLU A 123 21.75 -2.90 -17.23
N PRO A 124 20.75 -2.20 -17.82
CA PRO A 124 19.92 -1.28 -17.05
C PRO A 124 19.07 -2.06 -16.05
N THR A 125 19.22 -1.71 -14.79
CA THR A 125 18.41 -2.23 -13.69
C THR A 125 17.52 -1.13 -13.13
N GLN A 126 16.38 -1.51 -12.60
CA GLN A 126 15.44 -0.59 -11.95
C GLN A 126 15.04 -1.13 -10.58
N LEU A 127 14.93 -0.25 -9.59
CA LEU A 127 14.32 -0.58 -8.33
C LEU A 127 12.80 -0.37 -8.45
N LYS A 128 12.04 -1.38 -8.07
CA LYS A 128 10.58 -1.34 -7.99
C LYS A 128 10.15 -1.63 -6.56
N ILE A 129 9.33 -0.74 -6.01
CA ILE A 129 8.67 -0.95 -4.73
C ILE A 129 7.19 -1.20 -5.01
N SER A 130 6.68 -2.33 -4.51
CA SER A 130 5.30 -2.76 -4.72
C SER A 130 4.59 -2.85 -3.38
N VAL A 131 3.43 -2.24 -3.27
CA VAL A 131 2.55 -2.43 -2.11
C VAL A 131 1.23 -3.02 -2.58
N CYS A 132 0.73 -4.02 -1.87
CA CYS A 132 -0.55 -4.67 -2.12
C CYS A 132 -1.30 -4.84 -0.81
N ASN A 133 -2.59 -4.56 -0.81
CA ASN A 133 -3.48 -4.80 0.34
C ASN A 133 -4.92 -4.98 -0.14
N SER A 134 -5.77 -5.59 0.70
CA SER A 134 -7.20 -5.69 0.41
C SER A 134 -8.07 -5.59 1.64
N HIS A 135 -9.28 -5.04 1.45
CA HIS A 135 -10.32 -4.97 2.48
C HIS A 135 -11.11 -6.28 2.62
N ASP A 136 -11.12 -7.11 1.57
CA ASP A 136 -11.86 -8.38 1.46
C ASP A 136 -11.09 -9.61 1.93
N GLN A 137 -9.88 -9.42 2.48
CA GLN A 137 -8.97 -10.47 2.94
C GLN A 137 -8.39 -11.37 1.83
N THR A 138 -8.62 -11.07 0.56
CA THR A 138 -8.04 -11.85 -0.55
C THR A 138 -6.53 -11.68 -0.63
N HIS A 139 -6.03 -10.53 -0.20
CA HIS A 139 -4.60 -10.23 -0.13
C HIS A 139 -4.23 -9.68 1.25
N LYS A 140 -3.13 -10.17 1.77
CA LYS A 140 -2.47 -9.59 2.95
C LYS A 140 -1.78 -8.29 2.57
N LEU A 141 -1.59 -7.39 3.53
CA LEU A 141 -0.63 -6.31 3.33
C LEU A 141 0.73 -6.92 2.99
N ASN A 142 1.23 -6.55 1.83
CA ASN A 142 2.54 -6.95 1.33
C ASN A 142 3.26 -5.73 0.78
N ILE A 143 4.46 -5.48 1.25
CA ILE A 143 5.38 -4.47 0.71
C ILE A 143 6.62 -5.22 0.26
N ALA A 144 6.97 -5.07 -1.02
CA ALA A 144 8.11 -5.75 -1.62
C ALA A 144 8.99 -4.76 -2.38
N ALA A 145 10.29 -4.83 -2.15
CA ALA A 145 11.30 -4.16 -2.96
C ALA A 145 11.92 -5.18 -3.91
N MET A 146 12.01 -4.85 -5.18
CA MET A 146 12.46 -5.74 -6.23
C MET A 146 13.43 -5.01 -7.15
N ILE A 147 14.57 -5.62 -7.43
CA ILE A 147 15.48 -5.18 -8.49
C ILE A 147 15.16 -6.04 -9.72
N TYR A 148 14.84 -5.41 -10.84
CA TYR A 148 14.57 -6.12 -12.07
C TYR A 148 15.37 -5.55 -13.23
N ARG A 149 15.73 -6.44 -14.15
CA ARG A 149 16.48 -6.11 -15.36
C ARG A 149 15.52 -6.07 -16.55
N LEU A 150 15.74 -5.11 -17.42
CA LEU A 150 15.06 -5.07 -18.70
C LEU A 150 15.88 -5.86 -19.73
N PHE A 151 15.46 -7.08 -20.04
CA PHE A 151 16.19 -7.93 -21.01
C PHE A 151 15.87 -7.65 -22.46
N CYS A 152 14.76 -6.99 -22.75
CA CYS A 152 14.33 -6.74 -24.13
C CYS A 152 13.42 -5.53 -24.24
N THR A 153 13.41 -4.94 -25.43
CA THR A 153 12.46 -3.90 -25.87
C THR A 153 10.98 -4.33 -25.78
N ASN A 154 10.69 -5.62 -25.61
CA ASN A 154 9.33 -6.18 -25.47
C ASN A 154 8.82 -6.22 -24.02
N GLY A 155 9.50 -5.60 -23.06
CA GLY A 155 9.03 -5.50 -21.66
C GLY A 155 9.14 -6.81 -20.86
N GLN A 156 9.87 -7.80 -21.32
CA GLN A 156 10.20 -8.97 -20.50
C GLN A 156 11.27 -8.59 -19.47
N SER A 157 10.95 -8.83 -18.18
CA SER A 157 11.85 -8.57 -17.06
C SER A 157 12.02 -9.82 -16.21
N SER A 158 13.21 -10.04 -15.66
CA SER A 158 13.41 -11.03 -14.60
C SER A 158 13.64 -10.34 -13.26
N MET A 159 13.16 -10.97 -12.21
CA MET A 159 13.38 -10.54 -10.83
C MET A 159 14.69 -11.18 -10.35
N SER A 160 15.66 -10.35 -9.93
CA SER A 160 16.95 -10.84 -9.43
C SER A 160 16.98 -10.94 -7.90
N GLU A 161 16.34 -10.01 -7.21
CA GLU A 161 16.22 -10.00 -5.74
C GLU A 161 14.85 -9.52 -5.33
N ASN A 162 14.31 -10.12 -4.27
CA ASN A 162 13.02 -9.76 -3.69
C ASN A 162 13.11 -9.77 -2.16
N THR A 163 12.87 -8.63 -1.55
CA THR A 163 12.62 -8.52 -0.12
C THR A 163 11.15 -8.14 0.07
N SER A 164 10.40 -8.95 0.79
CA SER A 164 8.99 -8.68 1.02
C SER A 164 8.64 -8.73 2.50
N LEU A 165 7.75 -7.84 2.90
CA LEU A 165 7.15 -7.80 4.22
C LEU A 165 5.65 -7.98 4.07
N SER A 166 5.06 -8.94 4.79
CA SER A 166 3.63 -9.19 4.73
C SER A 166 3.00 -9.24 6.10
N GLN A 167 1.81 -8.66 6.23
CA GLN A 167 1.05 -8.60 7.47
C GLN A 167 -0.44 -8.86 7.23
N LEU A 168 -1.06 -9.58 8.16
CA LEU A 168 -2.52 -9.76 8.16
C LEU A 168 -3.21 -8.53 8.75
N ASN A 169 -4.30 -8.11 8.11
CA ASN A 169 -5.18 -7.05 8.61
C ASN A 169 -6.08 -7.60 9.74
N THR A 170 -5.53 -7.78 10.93
CA THR A 170 -6.27 -8.27 12.10
C THR A 170 -6.08 -7.35 13.30
N GLN A 171 -7.08 -7.33 14.19
CA GLN A 171 -6.98 -6.58 15.44
C GLN A 171 -5.82 -7.12 16.27
N GLY A 172 -4.94 -6.25 16.75
CA GLY A 172 -3.76 -6.61 17.53
C GLY A 172 -2.50 -6.93 16.70
N ALA A 173 -2.57 -6.86 15.38
CA ALA A 173 -1.38 -6.92 14.56
C ALA A 173 -0.60 -5.59 14.70
N GLU A 174 0.48 -5.60 15.45
CA GLU A 174 1.43 -4.48 15.46
C GLU A 174 2.35 -4.61 14.25
N PRO A 175 2.73 -3.49 13.60
CA PRO A 175 3.71 -3.52 12.52
C PRO A 175 5.04 -4.04 13.09
N GLU A 176 5.59 -5.09 12.48
CA GLU A 176 6.93 -5.56 12.82
C GLU A 176 7.91 -4.40 12.62
N ARG A 177 8.69 -4.10 13.66
CA ARG A 177 9.76 -3.10 13.57
C ARG A 177 10.83 -3.67 12.65
N ILE A 178 11.01 -3.00 11.52
CA ILE A 178 12.15 -3.25 10.63
C ILE A 178 13.41 -2.82 11.41
N GLY A 179 14.21 -3.79 11.82
CA GLY A 179 15.51 -3.57 12.45
C GLY A 179 16.58 -3.22 11.41
#